data_14584124cee946f7aac634d2a2832acb
#
_entry.id   14584124cee946f7aac634d2a2832acb
#
_cell.length_a   1.000
_cell.length_b   1.000
_cell.length_c   1.000
_cell.angle_alpha   90.00
_cell.angle_beta   90.00
_cell.angle_gamma   90.00
#
_symmetry.space_group_name_H-M   'P 1'
#
loop_
_entity.id
_entity.type
_entity.pdbx_description
1 polymer ?
#
loop_
_entity_poly.entity_id
_entity_poly.type
_entity_poly.pdbx_seq_one_letter_code
_entity_poly.pdbx_strand_id
1 'polypeptide(L)'
;TGEMICDYYQVVRCFDFLNHVENMRPIAEVVMSRKDVIFQPALSMSWAKGFDVAHYLNVTEAILRMVGDVMGVDPKEASRHIILGLKDMGGVCPPRFMTALVGALRKAWPELVLHYHRHYTDGLFVPACGAAAKAGAHILDVGLGAAVRSYGQGDVLSTMAYLEDELGLQCHLNKNALRDANFVCKQIMPYYDRYCAPYFQGIDYDVTLHGMPGGATSSSQEGAMKQGYIHLLPYMLKFLEGTRQIVRYHDVTPGSQITWNTAFLAVTGAWKRGGEEEVRFLLE
;
A
#
# COMPACT_ATOMS: atom_id res chain seq x y z
N THR A 1 23.74 -5.72 -2.65
CA THR A 1 22.33 -6.18 -2.50
C THR A 1 21.51 -5.86 -3.75
N GLY A 2 21.57 -4.62 -4.29
CA GLY A 2 20.83 -4.25 -5.50
C GLY A 2 21.19 -5.10 -6.71
N GLU A 3 22.46 -5.33 -6.98
CA GLU A 3 22.93 -6.19 -8.07
C GLU A 3 22.40 -7.61 -7.96
N MET A 4 22.47 -8.21 -6.77
CA MET A 4 21.96 -9.56 -6.51
C MET A 4 20.44 -9.67 -6.76
N ILE A 5 19.65 -8.63 -6.46
CA ILE A 5 18.21 -8.60 -6.74
C ILE A 5 17.98 -8.62 -8.25
N CYS A 6 18.76 -7.87 -9.01
CA CYS A 6 18.65 -7.82 -10.48
C CYS A 6 18.95 -9.15 -11.16
N ASP A 7 19.68 -10.06 -10.52
CA ASP A 7 19.96 -11.39 -11.08
C ASP A 7 18.74 -12.32 -11.04
N TYR A 8 17.73 -12.01 -10.21
CA TYR A 8 16.56 -12.87 -9.99
C TYR A 8 15.23 -12.23 -10.44
N TYR A 9 15.16 -10.91 -10.58
CA TYR A 9 13.90 -10.21 -10.84
C TYR A 9 14.02 -9.29 -12.05
N GLN A 10 13.01 -9.33 -12.92
CA GLN A 10 12.89 -8.47 -14.11
C GLN A 10 12.31 -7.08 -13.79
N VAL A 11 11.64 -6.93 -12.64
CA VAL A 11 11.10 -5.66 -12.17
C VAL A 11 11.52 -5.46 -10.72
N VAL A 12 12.24 -4.39 -10.43
CA VAL A 12 12.70 -4.06 -9.08
C VAL A 12 11.95 -2.84 -8.57
N ARG A 13 11.04 -3.08 -7.59
CA ARG A 13 10.29 -2.00 -6.92
C ARG A 13 11.12 -1.41 -5.80
N CYS A 14 11.24 -0.08 -5.79
CA CYS A 14 11.87 0.68 -4.74
C CYS A 14 10.98 1.85 -4.33
N PHE A 15 10.89 2.15 -3.04
CA PHE A 15 10.17 3.32 -2.53
C PHE A 15 10.84 3.87 -1.29
N ASP A 16 10.60 5.14 -1.02
CA ASP A 16 10.89 5.78 0.27
C ASP A 16 9.57 6.14 0.96
N PHE A 17 9.44 5.86 2.25
CA PHE A 17 8.16 6.04 2.96
C PHE A 17 7.76 7.52 3.14
N LEU A 18 8.72 8.45 3.04
CA LEU A 18 8.49 9.90 3.04
C LEU A 18 8.46 10.50 1.64
N ASN A 19 8.55 9.67 0.59
CA ASN A 19 8.76 10.11 -0.79
C ASN A 19 10.02 10.97 -0.98
N HIS A 20 11.08 10.72 -0.19
CA HIS A 20 12.37 11.38 -0.38
C HIS A 20 13.10 10.71 -1.54
N VAL A 21 13.00 11.30 -2.73
CA VAL A 21 13.38 10.69 -4.01
C VAL A 21 14.85 10.27 -4.05
N GLU A 22 15.76 11.07 -3.47
CA GLU A 22 17.19 10.77 -3.48
C GLU A 22 17.56 9.48 -2.72
N ASN A 23 16.74 9.04 -1.78
CA ASN A 23 16.93 7.75 -1.10
C ASN A 23 16.76 6.54 -2.05
N MET A 24 16.07 6.72 -3.19
CA MET A 24 15.90 5.68 -4.20
C MET A 24 17.02 5.67 -5.25
N ARG A 25 17.82 6.74 -5.37
CA ARG A 25 18.89 6.89 -6.36
C ARG A 25 19.89 5.74 -6.38
N PRO A 26 20.42 5.23 -5.26
CA PRO A 26 21.40 4.13 -5.30
C PRO A 26 20.85 2.84 -5.92
N ILE A 27 19.54 2.58 -5.75
CA ILE A 27 18.90 1.43 -6.40
C ILE A 27 18.61 1.73 -7.87
N ALA A 28 18.20 2.95 -8.19
CA ALA A 28 17.99 3.37 -9.57
C ALA A 28 19.26 3.20 -10.41
N GLU A 29 20.41 3.65 -9.91
CA GLU A 29 21.71 3.51 -10.58
C GLU A 29 22.06 2.05 -10.89
N VAL A 30 21.86 1.14 -9.93
CA VAL A 30 22.10 -0.29 -10.13
C VAL A 30 21.13 -0.89 -11.14
N VAL A 31 19.83 -0.65 -10.99
CA VAL A 31 18.82 -1.25 -11.86
C VAL A 31 18.91 -0.70 -13.29
N MET A 32 19.09 0.61 -13.43
CA MET A 32 19.16 1.25 -14.76
C MET A 32 20.46 0.93 -15.51
N SER A 33 21.50 0.42 -14.84
CA SER A 33 22.70 -0.11 -15.51
C SER A 33 22.44 -1.47 -16.19
N ARG A 34 21.32 -2.15 -15.87
CA ARG A 34 20.92 -3.45 -16.42
C ARG A 34 19.89 -3.26 -17.54
N LYS A 35 20.09 -3.94 -18.68
CA LYS A 35 19.17 -3.85 -19.82
C LYS A 35 17.94 -4.78 -19.71
N ASP A 36 18.03 -5.77 -18.86
CA ASP A 36 17.06 -6.85 -18.66
C ASP A 36 16.16 -6.64 -17.43
N VAL A 37 16.32 -5.53 -16.71
CA VAL A 37 15.57 -5.22 -15.49
C VAL A 37 14.93 -3.84 -15.62
N ILE A 38 13.67 -3.75 -15.18
CA ILE A 38 12.89 -2.51 -15.16
C ILE A 38 12.90 -1.93 -13.75
N PHE A 39 13.24 -0.66 -13.61
CA PHE A 39 13.11 0.08 -12.38
C PHE A 39 11.64 0.47 -12.13
N GLN A 40 11.13 0.16 -10.94
CA GLN A 40 9.81 0.53 -10.51
C GLN A 40 9.87 1.40 -9.25
N PRO A 41 10.13 2.71 -9.36
CA PRO A 41 9.95 3.62 -8.24
C PRO A 41 8.48 3.67 -7.85
N ALA A 42 8.17 3.76 -6.55
CA ALA A 42 6.79 3.82 -6.11
C ALA A 42 6.53 5.02 -5.20
N LEU A 43 5.41 5.68 -5.43
CA LEU A 43 4.86 6.70 -4.55
C LEU A 43 4.31 6.03 -3.29
N SER A 44 4.77 6.46 -2.13
CA SER A 44 4.14 6.12 -0.85
C SER A 44 2.91 6.99 -0.68
N MET A 45 1.72 6.37 -0.72
CA MET A 45 0.46 7.10 -0.76
C MET A 45 -0.20 7.18 0.61
N SER A 46 -0.72 8.37 0.91
CA SER A 46 -1.57 8.66 2.06
C SER A 46 -2.77 9.48 1.60
N TRP A 47 -3.85 9.47 2.37
CA TRP A 47 -5.03 10.27 2.11
C TRP A 47 -5.29 11.21 3.29
N ALA A 48 -4.82 12.46 3.16
CA ALA A 48 -4.96 13.48 4.18
C ALA A 48 -4.71 14.88 3.59
N LYS A 49 -4.90 15.92 4.38
CA LYS A 49 -4.60 17.30 3.97
C LYS A 49 -3.13 17.43 3.57
N GLY A 50 -2.88 17.92 2.38
CA GLY A 50 -1.54 18.09 1.80
C GLY A 50 -1.07 16.92 0.93
N PHE A 51 -1.80 15.79 0.91
CA PHE A 51 -1.53 14.65 0.03
C PHE A 51 -2.55 14.62 -1.12
N ASP A 52 -2.58 15.70 -1.90
CA ASP A 52 -3.47 15.85 -3.04
C ASP A 52 -2.83 15.45 -4.38
N VAL A 53 -3.56 15.61 -5.47
CA VAL A 53 -3.07 15.29 -6.82
C VAL A 53 -1.81 16.08 -7.17
N ALA A 54 -1.76 17.37 -6.82
CA ALA A 54 -0.60 18.22 -7.11
C ALA A 54 0.65 17.74 -6.36
N HIS A 55 0.50 17.32 -5.09
CA HIS A 55 1.59 16.73 -4.33
C HIS A 55 2.21 15.52 -5.07
N TYR A 56 1.37 14.56 -5.49
CA TYR A 56 1.88 13.36 -6.15
C TYR A 56 2.40 13.60 -7.57
N LEU A 57 1.89 14.59 -8.29
CA LEU A 57 2.49 15.03 -9.55
C LEU A 57 3.90 15.59 -9.34
N ASN A 58 4.10 16.42 -8.31
CA ASN A 58 5.42 16.98 -7.98
C ASN A 58 6.42 15.88 -7.57
N VAL A 59 5.99 14.89 -6.76
CA VAL A 59 6.85 13.74 -6.41
C VAL A 59 7.18 12.91 -7.65
N THR A 60 6.21 12.68 -8.52
CA THR A 60 6.44 11.96 -9.78
C THR A 60 7.45 12.69 -10.67
N GLU A 61 7.32 14.00 -10.81
CA GLU A 61 8.28 14.81 -11.58
C GLU A 61 9.69 14.73 -10.99
N ALA A 62 9.81 14.77 -9.65
CA ALA A 62 11.10 14.62 -8.97
C ALA A 62 11.71 13.22 -9.22
N ILE A 63 10.90 12.15 -9.19
CA ILE A 63 11.34 10.79 -9.56
C ILE A 63 11.84 10.75 -11.00
N LEU A 64 11.09 11.32 -11.94
CA LEU A 64 11.46 11.31 -13.36
C LEU A 64 12.73 12.12 -13.62
N ARG A 65 12.93 13.23 -12.91
CA ARG A 65 14.20 13.98 -12.95
C ARG A 65 15.37 13.15 -12.43
N MET A 66 15.22 12.52 -11.27
CA MET A 66 16.25 11.65 -10.70
C MET A 66 16.60 10.50 -11.65
N VAL A 67 15.60 9.84 -12.24
CA VAL A 67 15.82 8.77 -13.23
C VAL A 67 16.48 9.33 -14.50
N GLY A 68 16.02 10.49 -14.98
CA GLY A 68 16.62 11.19 -16.13
C GLY A 68 18.08 11.52 -15.91
N ASP A 69 18.45 12.01 -14.72
CA ASP A 69 19.85 12.27 -14.34
C ASP A 69 20.70 10.98 -14.39
N VAL A 70 20.17 9.87 -13.85
CA VAL A 70 20.85 8.56 -13.88
C VAL A 70 21.06 8.04 -15.28
N MET A 71 20.10 8.24 -16.18
CA MET A 71 20.15 7.79 -17.57
C MET A 71 20.85 8.77 -18.52
N GLY A 72 21.02 10.02 -18.13
CA GLY A 72 21.50 11.08 -19.02
C GLY A 72 20.45 11.53 -20.06
N VAL A 73 19.16 11.49 -19.71
CA VAL A 73 18.03 11.86 -20.58
C VAL A 73 17.11 12.86 -19.90
N ASP A 74 16.21 13.48 -20.67
CA ASP A 74 15.20 14.34 -20.05
C ASP A 74 14.10 13.54 -19.31
N PRO A 75 13.35 14.18 -18.38
CA PRO A 75 12.33 13.49 -17.57
C PRO A 75 11.20 12.87 -18.40
N LYS A 76 10.89 13.41 -19.59
CA LYS A 76 9.85 12.87 -20.46
C LYS A 76 10.33 11.55 -21.09
N GLU A 77 11.57 11.51 -21.53
CA GLU A 77 12.18 10.26 -22.03
C GLU A 77 12.31 9.24 -20.89
N ALA A 78 12.76 9.66 -19.69
CA ALA A 78 12.85 8.81 -18.52
C ALA A 78 11.52 8.10 -18.19
N SER A 79 10.38 8.76 -18.44
CA SER A 79 9.06 8.18 -18.17
C SER A 79 8.72 6.93 -18.97
N ARG A 80 9.42 6.69 -20.09
CA ARG A 80 9.25 5.51 -20.97
C ARG A 80 10.00 4.27 -20.49
N HIS A 81 10.94 4.47 -19.56
CA HIS A 81 11.88 3.41 -19.13
C HIS A 81 11.58 2.87 -17.74
N ILE A 82 10.52 3.34 -17.10
CA ILE A 82 10.12 2.92 -15.75
C ILE A 82 8.66 2.51 -15.68
N ILE A 83 8.32 1.81 -14.60
CA ILE A 83 6.94 1.60 -14.17
C ILE A 83 6.75 2.39 -12.88
N LEU A 84 5.83 3.33 -12.84
CA LEU A 84 5.54 4.06 -11.60
C LEU A 84 4.55 3.28 -10.75
N GLY A 85 4.96 2.89 -9.55
CA GLY A 85 4.11 2.28 -8.54
C GLY A 85 3.28 3.33 -7.79
N LEU A 86 1.97 3.13 -7.70
CA LEU A 86 1.06 3.90 -6.85
C LEU A 86 0.76 3.02 -5.64
N LYS A 87 1.46 3.24 -4.50
CA LYS A 87 1.50 2.31 -3.38
C LYS A 87 0.64 2.81 -2.21
N ASP A 88 -0.64 2.42 -2.20
CA ASP A 88 -1.61 2.66 -1.14
C ASP A 88 -1.59 1.50 -0.11
N MET A 89 -0.58 1.50 0.75
CA MET A 89 -0.36 0.45 1.75
C MET A 89 -1.39 0.46 2.88
N GLY A 90 -2.00 1.60 3.15
CA GLY A 90 -3.08 1.73 4.14
C GLY A 90 -4.42 1.26 3.58
N GLY A 91 -4.59 1.28 2.24
CA GLY A 91 -5.90 1.12 1.62
C GLY A 91 -6.82 2.29 1.95
N VAL A 92 -6.29 3.52 1.94
CA VAL A 92 -7.00 4.74 2.41
C VAL A 92 -7.40 5.68 1.27
N CYS A 93 -6.83 5.54 0.09
CA CYS A 93 -7.10 6.43 -1.03
C CYS A 93 -8.47 6.12 -1.66
N PRO A 94 -9.45 7.04 -1.62
CA PRO A 94 -10.78 6.75 -2.14
C PRO A 94 -10.82 6.65 -3.68
N PRO A 95 -11.77 5.90 -4.26
CA PRO A 95 -11.88 5.71 -5.72
C PRO A 95 -11.84 7.01 -6.51
N ARG A 96 -12.55 8.05 -6.05
CA ARG A 96 -12.57 9.37 -6.70
C ARG A 96 -11.18 10.01 -6.80
N PHE A 97 -10.36 9.80 -5.75
CA PHE A 97 -8.99 10.32 -5.75
C PHE A 97 -8.12 9.56 -6.76
N MET A 98 -8.29 8.24 -6.85
CA MET A 98 -7.57 7.43 -7.83
C MET A 98 -7.93 7.82 -9.27
N THR A 99 -9.21 8.09 -9.56
CA THR A 99 -9.62 8.65 -10.87
C THR A 99 -8.88 9.95 -11.19
N ALA A 100 -8.84 10.87 -10.23
CA ALA A 100 -8.22 12.19 -10.44
C ALA A 100 -6.69 12.08 -10.59
N LEU A 101 -6.03 11.31 -9.72
CA LEU A 101 -4.57 11.15 -9.73
C LEU A 101 -4.09 10.42 -10.98
N VAL A 102 -4.67 9.26 -11.29
CA VAL A 102 -4.27 8.48 -12.46
C VAL A 102 -4.55 9.25 -13.75
N GLY A 103 -5.70 9.92 -13.86
CA GLY A 103 -6.02 10.76 -15.00
C GLY A 103 -5.04 11.92 -15.18
N ALA A 104 -4.61 12.56 -14.08
CA ALA A 104 -3.62 13.64 -14.12
C ALA A 104 -2.22 13.13 -14.53
N LEU A 105 -1.79 11.98 -13.99
CA LEU A 105 -0.53 11.34 -14.37
C LEU A 105 -0.51 10.95 -15.85
N ARG A 106 -1.60 10.34 -16.35
CA ARG A 106 -1.75 9.97 -17.77
C ARG A 106 -1.73 11.19 -18.70
N LYS A 107 -2.29 12.30 -18.25
CA LYS A 107 -2.25 13.57 -19.00
C LYS A 107 -0.85 14.17 -19.05
N ALA A 108 -0.12 14.15 -17.93
CA ALA A 108 1.22 14.75 -17.83
C ALA A 108 2.28 13.87 -18.52
N TRP A 109 2.19 12.56 -18.36
CA TRP A 109 3.15 11.58 -18.91
C TRP A 109 2.41 10.42 -19.57
N PRO A 110 1.95 10.57 -20.82
CA PRO A 110 1.16 9.56 -21.54
C PRO A 110 1.84 8.21 -21.73
N GLU A 111 3.17 8.18 -21.79
CA GLU A 111 3.97 6.97 -21.98
C GLU A 111 4.31 6.24 -20.67
N LEU A 112 4.08 6.88 -19.52
CA LEU A 112 4.41 6.32 -18.24
C LEU A 112 3.49 5.14 -17.89
N VAL A 113 4.07 3.98 -17.63
CA VAL A 113 3.32 2.81 -17.17
C VAL A 113 2.98 2.97 -15.69
N LEU A 114 1.70 2.88 -15.35
CA LEU A 114 1.19 3.05 -13.99
C LEU A 114 0.78 1.69 -13.41
N HIS A 115 1.30 1.37 -12.24
CA HIS A 115 1.03 0.14 -11.50
C HIS A 115 0.40 0.48 -10.14
N TYR A 116 -0.86 0.11 -9.93
CA TYR A 116 -1.58 0.38 -8.69
C TYR A 116 -1.50 -0.80 -7.72
N HIS A 117 -0.97 -0.53 -6.54
CA HIS A 117 -0.90 -1.44 -5.40
C HIS A 117 -1.71 -0.86 -4.26
N ARG A 118 -2.73 -1.58 -3.82
CA ARG A 118 -3.61 -1.15 -2.74
C ARG A 118 -3.94 -2.31 -1.82
N HIS A 119 -4.05 -2.03 -0.51
CA HIS A 119 -4.60 -2.97 0.46
C HIS A 119 -6.13 -2.88 0.54
N TYR A 120 -6.76 -3.96 1.03
CA TYR A 120 -8.23 -4.07 1.10
C TYR A 120 -8.78 -3.68 2.47
N THR A 121 -8.01 -2.99 3.30
CA THR A 121 -8.33 -2.72 4.70
C THR A 121 -9.65 -1.98 4.87
N ASP A 122 -9.94 -0.97 4.06
CA ASP A 122 -11.16 -0.14 4.13
C ASP A 122 -12.40 -0.73 3.42
N GLY A 123 -12.27 -1.87 2.78
CA GLY A 123 -13.37 -2.48 2.01
C GLY A 123 -13.61 -1.93 0.60
N LEU A 124 -12.86 -0.92 0.16
CA LEU A 124 -13.05 -0.26 -1.13
C LEU A 124 -12.05 -0.70 -2.21
N PHE A 125 -11.46 -1.88 -2.08
CA PHE A 125 -10.45 -2.38 -3.01
C PHE A 125 -10.95 -2.43 -4.46
N VAL A 126 -12.03 -3.15 -4.72
CA VAL A 126 -12.54 -3.37 -6.08
C VAL A 126 -12.94 -2.06 -6.75
N PRO A 127 -13.76 -1.18 -6.14
CA PRO A 127 -14.11 0.10 -6.76
C PRO A 127 -12.91 1.04 -6.94
N ALA A 128 -11.90 0.99 -6.06
CA ALA A 128 -10.69 1.80 -6.24
C ALA A 128 -9.81 1.29 -7.38
N CYS A 129 -9.65 -0.03 -7.52
CA CYS A 129 -8.98 -0.65 -8.65
C CYS A 129 -9.69 -0.33 -9.97
N GLY A 130 -11.02 -0.42 -10.00
CA GLY A 130 -11.82 -0.05 -11.16
C GLY A 130 -11.68 1.43 -11.53
N ALA A 131 -11.68 2.33 -10.54
CA ALA A 131 -11.46 3.75 -10.76
C ALA A 131 -10.08 4.04 -11.36
N ALA A 132 -9.03 3.38 -10.83
CA ALA A 132 -7.67 3.50 -11.36
C ALA A 132 -7.55 2.95 -12.78
N ALA A 133 -8.10 1.75 -13.04
CA ALA A 133 -8.09 1.12 -14.38
C ALA A 133 -8.83 1.98 -15.41
N LYS A 134 -10.02 2.46 -15.09
CA LYS A 134 -10.81 3.32 -15.98
C LYS A 134 -10.12 4.64 -16.28
N ALA A 135 -9.34 5.16 -15.34
CA ALA A 135 -8.53 6.36 -15.53
C ALA A 135 -7.21 6.13 -16.28
N GLY A 136 -6.83 4.86 -16.54
CA GLY A 136 -5.68 4.49 -17.35
C GLY A 136 -4.50 3.88 -16.59
N ALA A 137 -4.71 3.30 -15.40
CA ALA A 137 -3.73 2.42 -14.78
C ALA A 137 -3.58 1.12 -15.59
N HIS A 138 -2.33 0.67 -15.78
CA HIS A 138 -2.02 -0.46 -16.66
C HIS A 138 -1.95 -1.79 -15.90
N ILE A 139 -1.51 -1.75 -14.64
CA ILE A 139 -1.27 -2.92 -13.82
C ILE A 139 -1.95 -2.73 -12.47
N LEU A 140 -2.60 -3.80 -11.99
CA LEU A 140 -3.25 -3.85 -10.66
C LEU A 140 -2.68 -5.03 -9.88
N ASP A 141 -2.21 -4.82 -8.66
CA ASP A 141 -1.87 -5.91 -7.75
C ASP A 141 -3.16 -6.49 -7.15
N VAL A 142 -3.33 -7.80 -7.28
CA VAL A 142 -4.50 -8.54 -6.77
C VAL A 142 -4.05 -9.78 -6.01
N GLY A 143 -4.94 -10.38 -5.24
CA GLY A 143 -4.68 -11.59 -4.48
C GLY A 143 -5.60 -12.74 -4.88
N LEU A 144 -5.23 -13.98 -4.50
CA LEU A 144 -6.06 -15.15 -4.73
C LEU A 144 -7.08 -15.29 -3.59
N GLY A 145 -8.38 -15.35 -3.90
CA GLY A 145 -9.50 -15.18 -2.98
C GLY A 145 -9.39 -15.91 -1.63
N ALA A 146 -9.05 -17.21 -1.64
CA ALA A 146 -8.91 -17.95 -0.39
C ALA A 146 -7.69 -17.54 0.47
N ALA A 147 -6.66 -16.96 -0.15
CA ALA A 147 -5.47 -16.46 0.53
C ALA A 147 -5.57 -14.97 0.90
N VAL A 148 -6.60 -14.28 0.42
CA VAL A 148 -6.82 -12.85 0.70
C VAL A 148 -7.38 -12.66 2.10
N ARG A 149 -6.78 -11.73 2.81
CA ARG A 149 -7.32 -11.16 4.07
C ARG A 149 -7.43 -9.64 3.90
N SER A 150 -8.18 -8.97 4.76
CA SER A 150 -8.37 -7.50 4.69
C SER A 150 -7.06 -6.71 4.68
N TYR A 151 -5.99 -7.27 5.23
CA TYR A 151 -4.67 -6.64 5.25
C TYR A 151 -3.84 -6.85 3.99
N GLY A 152 -4.30 -7.69 3.06
CA GLY A 152 -3.66 -7.91 1.75
C GLY A 152 -4.37 -7.17 0.63
N GLN A 153 -4.14 -7.63 -0.59
CA GLN A 153 -4.86 -7.17 -1.79
C GLN A 153 -6.22 -7.86 -1.88
N GLY A 154 -7.16 -7.26 -2.62
CA GLY A 154 -8.46 -7.86 -2.86
C GLY A 154 -8.42 -9.03 -3.86
N ASP A 155 -9.53 -9.78 -3.91
CA ASP A 155 -9.64 -10.97 -4.73
C ASP A 155 -9.58 -10.67 -6.23
N VAL A 156 -8.78 -11.44 -6.95
CA VAL A 156 -8.57 -11.33 -8.40
C VAL A 156 -9.86 -11.57 -9.18
N LEU A 157 -10.66 -12.60 -8.84
CA LEU A 157 -11.88 -12.94 -9.60
C LEU A 157 -12.95 -11.87 -9.43
N SER A 158 -13.14 -11.33 -8.22
CA SER A 158 -14.06 -10.22 -7.96
C SER A 158 -13.63 -8.95 -8.69
N THR A 159 -12.32 -8.67 -8.70
CA THR A 159 -11.77 -7.51 -9.41
C THR A 159 -11.97 -7.67 -10.92
N MET A 160 -11.67 -8.84 -11.50
CA MET A 160 -11.89 -9.11 -12.91
C MET A 160 -13.37 -8.97 -13.30
N ALA A 161 -14.29 -9.54 -12.50
CA ALA A 161 -15.71 -9.42 -12.76
C ALA A 161 -16.16 -7.95 -12.81
N TYR A 162 -15.73 -7.13 -11.85
CA TYR A 162 -16.04 -5.71 -11.84
C TYR A 162 -15.48 -4.97 -13.06
N LEU A 163 -14.21 -5.26 -13.43
CA LEU A 163 -13.57 -4.63 -14.60
C LEU A 163 -14.28 -5.00 -15.90
N GLU A 164 -14.66 -6.25 -16.07
CA GLU A 164 -15.30 -6.75 -17.30
C GLU A 164 -16.79 -6.40 -17.36
N ASP A 165 -17.54 -6.73 -16.32
CA ASP A 165 -19.00 -6.65 -16.34
C ASP A 165 -19.50 -5.21 -16.14
N GLU A 166 -18.84 -4.42 -15.28
CA GLU A 166 -19.28 -3.05 -14.97
C GLU A 166 -18.55 -1.98 -15.79
N LEU A 167 -17.28 -2.21 -16.16
CA LEU A 167 -16.49 -1.21 -16.86
C LEU A 167 -16.20 -1.55 -18.33
N GLY A 168 -16.54 -2.75 -18.78
CA GLY A 168 -16.30 -3.20 -20.16
C GLY A 168 -14.82 -3.35 -20.50
N LEU A 169 -13.95 -3.50 -19.51
CA LEU A 169 -12.51 -3.68 -19.70
C LEU A 169 -12.21 -5.17 -19.89
N GLN A 170 -11.22 -5.49 -20.74
CA GLN A 170 -10.83 -6.88 -20.96
C GLN A 170 -9.71 -7.28 -19.99
N CYS A 171 -9.88 -8.42 -19.32
CA CYS A 171 -8.86 -9.06 -18.50
C CYS A 171 -8.35 -10.34 -19.17
N HIS A 172 -7.04 -10.43 -19.38
CA HIS A 172 -6.42 -11.53 -20.11
C HIS A 172 -5.99 -12.72 -19.24
N LEU A 173 -6.50 -12.82 -18.00
CA LEU A 173 -6.17 -13.93 -17.10
C LEU A 173 -7.13 -15.12 -17.33
N ASN A 174 -6.61 -16.33 -17.21
CA ASN A 174 -7.39 -17.55 -17.32
C ASN A 174 -8.23 -17.78 -16.05
N LYS A 175 -9.54 -17.46 -16.11
CA LYS A 175 -10.47 -17.59 -14.98
C LYS A 175 -10.58 -19.02 -14.43
N ASN A 176 -10.49 -20.04 -15.29
CA ASN A 176 -10.56 -21.42 -14.83
C ASN A 176 -9.30 -21.81 -14.05
N ALA A 177 -8.12 -21.47 -14.55
CA ALA A 177 -6.87 -21.69 -13.81
C ALA A 177 -6.87 -20.94 -12.46
N LEU A 178 -7.42 -19.72 -12.40
CA LEU A 178 -7.56 -18.98 -11.14
C LEU A 178 -8.54 -19.66 -10.17
N ARG A 179 -9.63 -20.23 -10.67
CA ARG A 179 -10.59 -21.00 -9.84
C ARG A 179 -9.96 -22.27 -9.30
N ASP A 180 -9.19 -23.00 -10.12
CA ASP A 180 -8.47 -24.20 -9.72
C ASP A 180 -7.43 -23.88 -8.64
N ALA A 181 -6.64 -22.83 -8.85
CA ALA A 181 -5.68 -22.35 -7.85
C ALA A 181 -6.38 -21.94 -6.55
N ASN A 182 -7.50 -21.22 -6.64
CA ASN A 182 -8.28 -20.82 -5.47
C ASN A 182 -8.89 -22.04 -4.73
N PHE A 183 -9.29 -23.07 -5.46
CA PHE A 183 -9.76 -24.32 -4.86
C PHE A 183 -8.65 -25.00 -4.03
N VAL A 184 -7.42 -25.08 -4.57
CA VAL A 184 -6.27 -25.61 -3.83
C VAL A 184 -5.97 -24.73 -2.59
N CYS A 185 -6.00 -23.40 -2.73
CA CYS A 185 -5.81 -22.50 -1.60
C CYS A 185 -6.86 -22.71 -0.50
N LYS A 186 -8.14 -22.95 -0.85
CA LYS A 186 -9.18 -23.26 0.13
C LYS A 186 -8.89 -24.52 0.97
N GLN A 187 -8.17 -25.47 0.41
CA GLN A 187 -7.76 -26.67 1.15
C GLN A 187 -6.56 -26.43 2.06
N ILE A 188 -5.66 -25.52 1.68
CA ILE A 188 -4.39 -25.28 2.38
C ILE A 188 -4.58 -24.20 3.48
N MET A 189 -5.30 -23.13 3.19
CA MET A 189 -5.38 -21.95 4.08
C MET A 189 -5.87 -22.26 5.50
N PRO A 190 -6.81 -23.19 5.76
CA PRO A 190 -7.22 -23.52 7.13
C PRO A 190 -6.07 -23.99 8.04
N TYR A 191 -5.04 -24.61 7.46
CA TYR A 191 -3.85 -25.03 8.24
C TYR A 191 -2.99 -23.84 8.69
N TYR A 192 -3.12 -22.68 8.02
CA TYR A 192 -2.40 -21.46 8.32
C TYR A 192 -3.21 -20.47 9.17
N ASP A 193 -4.51 -20.67 9.36
CA ASP A 193 -5.38 -19.77 10.14
C ASP A 193 -4.88 -19.58 11.57
N ARG A 194 -4.27 -20.59 12.18
CA ARG A 194 -3.66 -20.50 13.51
C ARG A 194 -2.50 -19.52 13.64
N TYR A 195 -1.91 -19.12 12.51
CA TYR A 195 -0.82 -18.14 12.45
C TYR A 195 -1.32 -16.72 12.11
N CYS A 196 -2.61 -16.57 11.82
CA CYS A 196 -3.22 -15.28 11.57
C CYS A 196 -3.61 -14.65 12.90
N ALA A 197 -3.33 -13.36 13.07
CA ALA A 197 -3.83 -12.61 14.22
C ALA A 197 -5.37 -12.67 14.22
N PRO A 198 -6.03 -13.13 15.31
CA PRO A 198 -7.48 -13.36 15.33
C PRO A 198 -8.30 -12.08 15.31
N TYR A 199 -7.71 -10.96 15.68
CA TYR A 199 -8.36 -9.67 15.69
C TYR A 199 -8.36 -9.03 14.30
N PHE A 200 -9.50 -8.47 13.89
CA PHE A 200 -9.67 -7.70 12.66
C PHE A 200 -9.21 -8.43 11.38
N GLN A 201 -9.71 -9.64 11.19
CA GLN A 201 -9.59 -10.33 9.90
C GLN A 201 -10.59 -9.79 8.87
N GLY A 202 -11.50 -8.92 9.30
CA GLY A 202 -12.50 -8.24 8.49
C GLY A 202 -12.04 -6.90 7.93
N ILE A 203 -12.99 -6.20 7.34
CA ILE A 203 -12.82 -4.82 6.86
C ILE A 203 -12.82 -3.88 8.07
N ASP A 204 -11.90 -2.93 8.07
CA ASP A 204 -11.78 -1.86 9.05
C ASP A 204 -11.72 -0.50 8.33
N TYR A 205 -12.88 0.16 8.19
CA TYR A 205 -12.94 1.47 7.54
C TYR A 205 -12.25 2.56 8.36
N ASP A 206 -12.08 2.36 9.69
CA ASP A 206 -11.40 3.31 10.56
C ASP A 206 -9.89 3.41 10.27
N VAL A 207 -9.36 2.55 9.39
CA VAL A 207 -8.03 2.74 8.81
C VAL A 207 -7.87 4.12 8.18
N THR A 208 -8.94 4.73 7.68
CA THR A 208 -8.94 6.10 7.14
C THR A 208 -8.66 7.16 8.22
N LEU A 209 -8.90 6.83 9.49
CA LEU A 209 -8.63 7.65 10.66
C LEU A 209 -7.24 7.39 11.22
N HIS A 210 -6.92 6.14 11.56
CA HIS A 210 -5.65 5.76 12.19
C HIS A 210 -4.50 5.52 11.21
N GLY A 211 -4.78 5.27 9.92
CA GLY A 211 -3.78 5.17 8.85
C GLY A 211 -2.82 3.97 8.94
N MET A 212 -3.12 2.96 9.77
CA MET A 212 -2.20 1.85 9.99
C MET A 212 -2.16 0.91 8.78
N PRO A 213 -1.00 0.72 8.11
CA PRO A 213 -0.91 -0.16 6.95
C PRO A 213 -1.24 -1.61 7.30
N GLY A 214 -1.89 -2.33 6.38
CA GLY A 214 -2.38 -3.69 6.62
C GLY A 214 -1.33 -4.67 7.12
N GLY A 215 -0.14 -4.71 6.51
CA GLY A 215 0.96 -5.58 6.93
C GLY A 215 1.50 -5.22 8.32
N ALA A 216 1.61 -3.93 8.64
CA ALA A 216 2.02 -3.46 9.95
C ALA A 216 0.94 -3.75 11.02
N THR A 217 -0.34 -3.66 10.66
CA THR A 217 -1.44 -3.97 11.56
C THR A 217 -1.38 -5.42 12.04
N SER A 218 -1.20 -6.39 11.16
CA SER A 218 -1.15 -7.80 11.54
C SER A 218 0.02 -8.12 12.47
N SER A 219 1.23 -7.60 12.17
CA SER A 219 2.40 -7.82 13.03
C SER A 219 2.28 -7.11 14.39
N SER A 220 1.66 -5.94 14.42
CA SER A 220 1.41 -5.19 15.65
C SER A 220 0.38 -5.86 16.55
N GLN A 221 -0.68 -6.42 15.97
CA GLN A 221 -1.67 -7.23 16.70
C GLN A 221 -1.01 -8.47 17.31
N GLU A 222 -0.19 -9.19 16.56
CA GLU A 222 0.55 -10.34 17.05
C GLU A 222 1.48 -9.96 18.22
N GLY A 223 2.19 -8.84 18.09
CA GLY A 223 3.03 -8.30 19.16
C GLY A 223 2.24 -7.96 20.43
N ALA A 224 1.07 -7.32 20.30
CA ALA A 224 0.18 -6.99 21.41
C ALA A 224 -0.39 -8.26 22.06
N MET A 225 -0.74 -9.28 21.27
CA MET A 225 -1.19 -10.59 21.77
C MET A 225 -0.12 -11.28 22.61
N LYS A 226 1.10 -11.40 22.09
CA LYS A 226 2.23 -12.04 22.79
C LYS A 226 2.54 -11.38 24.13
N GLN A 227 2.26 -10.09 24.25
CA GLN A 227 2.49 -9.31 25.48
C GLN A 227 1.24 -9.23 26.38
N GLY A 228 0.11 -9.85 26.00
CA GLY A 228 -1.13 -9.86 26.78
C GLY A 228 -1.97 -8.57 26.69
N TYR A 229 -1.66 -7.67 25.76
CA TYR A 229 -2.32 -6.36 25.63
C TYR A 229 -3.26 -6.22 24.44
N ILE A 230 -3.64 -7.32 23.80
CA ILE A 230 -4.52 -7.26 22.63
C ILE A 230 -5.88 -6.60 22.91
N HIS A 231 -6.40 -6.72 24.15
CA HIS A 231 -7.63 -6.09 24.59
C HIS A 231 -7.56 -4.55 24.56
N LEU A 232 -6.36 -3.98 24.55
CA LEU A 232 -6.13 -2.53 24.45
C LEU A 232 -6.00 -2.04 23.01
N LEU A 233 -6.08 -2.93 22.02
CA LEU A 233 -5.91 -2.57 20.61
C LEU A 233 -6.83 -1.43 20.14
N PRO A 234 -8.14 -1.39 20.49
CA PRO A 234 -9.00 -0.27 20.09
C PRO A 234 -8.51 1.09 20.60
N TYR A 235 -7.99 1.14 21.82
CA TYR A 235 -7.42 2.36 22.39
C TYR A 235 -6.10 2.76 21.71
N MET A 236 -5.28 1.78 21.32
CA MET A 236 -4.05 2.04 20.56
C MET A 236 -4.36 2.63 19.17
N LEU A 237 -5.34 2.07 18.47
CA LEU A 237 -5.78 2.59 17.17
C LEU A 237 -6.37 4.01 17.33
N LYS A 238 -7.13 4.25 18.39
CA LYS A 238 -7.66 5.59 18.69
C LYS A 238 -6.55 6.60 18.99
N PHE A 239 -5.53 6.21 19.73
CA PHE A 239 -4.35 7.05 19.98
C PHE A 239 -3.60 7.41 18.68
N LEU A 240 -3.56 6.47 17.72
CA LEU A 240 -2.94 6.71 16.42
C LEU A 240 -3.63 7.82 15.61
N GLU A 241 -4.94 8.02 15.73
CA GLU A 241 -5.64 9.12 15.06
C GLU A 241 -5.03 10.48 15.41
N GLY A 242 -4.73 10.71 16.71
CA GLY A 242 -4.09 11.94 17.18
C GLY A 242 -2.61 12.04 16.76
N THR A 243 -1.85 10.95 16.93
CA THR A 243 -0.42 10.94 16.58
C THR A 243 -0.17 11.06 15.07
N ARG A 244 -1.09 10.57 14.24
CA ARG A 244 -1.03 10.68 12.78
C ARG A 244 -0.89 12.13 12.31
N GLN A 245 -1.57 13.06 12.97
CA GLN A 245 -1.46 14.48 12.66
C GLN A 245 -0.07 15.04 12.97
N ILE A 246 0.55 14.60 14.06
CA ILE A 246 1.89 15.03 14.48
C ILE A 246 2.96 14.54 13.50
N VAL A 247 2.86 13.30 13.04
CA VAL A 247 3.79 12.70 12.05
C VAL A 247 3.41 13.02 10.60
N ARG A 248 2.50 13.96 10.38
CA ARG A 248 2.08 14.45 9.05
C ARG A 248 1.52 13.36 8.14
N TYR A 249 0.72 12.43 8.70
CA TYR A 249 -0.03 11.42 7.93
C TYR A 249 0.83 10.46 7.09
N HIS A 250 1.99 10.11 7.54
CA HIS A 250 2.80 9.08 6.88
C HIS A 250 2.27 7.68 7.20
N ASP A 251 1.27 7.23 6.43
CA ASP A 251 0.55 5.97 6.59
C ASP A 251 1.31 4.80 5.95
N VAL A 252 2.61 4.74 6.15
CA VAL A 252 3.47 3.82 5.40
C VAL A 252 4.55 3.19 6.28
N THR A 253 4.89 1.95 5.99
CA THR A 253 6.00 1.24 6.63
C THR A 253 7.33 1.74 6.05
N PRO A 254 8.38 2.00 6.86
CA PRO A 254 8.50 1.70 8.30
C PRO A 254 8.01 2.81 9.25
N GLY A 255 7.59 3.97 8.76
CA GLY A 255 7.16 5.09 9.61
C GLY A 255 6.02 4.71 10.56
N SER A 256 5.05 3.93 10.08
CA SER A 256 3.94 3.40 10.89
C SER A 256 4.40 2.56 12.10
N GLN A 257 5.57 1.93 12.05
CA GLN A 257 6.09 1.17 13.18
C GLN A 257 6.49 2.09 14.35
N ILE A 258 7.00 3.28 14.06
CA ILE A 258 7.35 4.27 15.09
C ILE A 258 6.08 4.78 15.78
N THR A 259 5.06 5.13 14.99
CA THR A 259 3.78 5.60 15.53
C THR A 259 3.07 4.52 16.34
N TRP A 260 3.08 3.28 15.85
CA TRP A 260 2.55 2.13 16.60
C TRP A 260 3.26 1.92 17.93
N ASN A 261 4.59 1.89 17.96
CA ASN A 261 5.34 1.71 19.20
C ASN A 261 5.03 2.82 20.22
N THR A 262 4.85 4.06 19.73
CA THR A 262 4.45 5.18 20.58
C THR A 262 3.06 4.95 21.18
N ALA A 263 2.07 4.57 20.37
CA ALA A 263 0.72 4.26 20.83
C ALA A 263 0.71 3.08 21.81
N PHE A 264 1.45 2.03 21.50
CA PHE A 264 1.56 0.85 22.37
C PHE A 264 2.12 1.22 23.75
N LEU A 265 3.24 1.95 23.80
CA LEU A 265 3.86 2.36 25.05
C LEU A 265 2.98 3.34 25.86
N ALA A 266 2.36 4.30 25.19
CA ALA A 266 1.50 5.27 25.84
C ALA A 266 0.27 4.59 26.50
N VAL A 267 -0.46 3.79 25.71
CA VAL A 267 -1.69 3.11 26.17
C VAL A 267 -1.39 2.05 27.23
N THR A 268 -0.38 1.20 27.04
CA THR A 268 -0.02 0.20 28.05
C THR A 268 0.54 0.82 29.30
N GLY A 269 1.26 1.94 29.19
CA GLY A 269 1.72 2.73 30.34
C GLY A 269 0.56 3.33 31.15
N ALA A 270 -0.44 3.93 30.48
CA ALA A 270 -1.65 4.43 31.12
C ALA A 270 -2.44 3.29 31.80
N TRP A 271 -2.62 2.17 31.11
CA TRP A 271 -3.28 0.99 31.68
C TRP A 271 -2.62 0.49 32.99
N LYS A 272 -1.29 0.44 33.00
CA LYS A 272 -0.54 0.03 34.22
C LYS A 272 -0.67 1.01 35.37
N ARG A 273 -0.88 2.29 35.10
CA ARG A 273 -1.05 3.32 36.18
C ARG A 273 -2.45 3.32 36.79
N GLY A 274 -3.50 3.26 35.96
CA GLY A 274 -4.86 3.44 36.46
C GLY A 274 -5.95 2.69 35.68
N GLY A 275 -5.58 1.65 34.91
CA GLY A 275 -6.54 0.85 34.17
C GLY A 275 -7.24 1.65 33.05
N GLU A 276 -8.51 1.31 32.82
CA GLU A 276 -9.30 1.92 31.76
C GLU A 276 -9.51 3.43 31.92
N GLU A 277 -9.65 3.90 33.14
CA GLU A 277 -9.88 5.32 33.48
C GLU A 277 -8.68 6.17 32.97
N GLU A 278 -7.47 5.75 33.31
CA GLU A 278 -6.25 6.46 32.87
C GLU A 278 -6.03 6.37 31.36
N VAL A 279 -6.44 5.27 30.73
CA VAL A 279 -6.40 5.16 29.25
C VAL A 279 -7.40 6.13 28.61
N ARG A 280 -8.61 6.24 29.12
CA ARG A 280 -9.60 7.20 28.60
C ARG A 280 -9.11 8.63 28.74
N PHE A 281 -8.55 9.00 29.90
CA PHE A 281 -7.94 10.31 30.11
C PHE A 281 -6.80 10.62 29.13
N LEU A 282 -5.99 9.61 28.77
CA LEU A 282 -4.93 9.77 27.77
C LEU A 282 -5.48 10.12 26.38
N LEU A 283 -6.71 9.68 26.07
CA LEU A 283 -7.32 9.84 24.74
C LEU A 283 -8.15 11.12 24.57
N GLU A 284 -8.48 11.81 25.65
CA GLU A 284 -9.13 13.13 25.69
C GLU A 284 -8.13 14.26 25.37
#